data_2162bfb35491582d11f372202eacfc7e
#
_entry.id   2162bfb35491582d11f372202eacfc7e
#
_cell.length_a   1.000
_cell.length_b   1.000
_cell.length_c   1.000
_cell.angle_alpha   90.00
_cell.angle_beta   90.00
_cell.angle_gamma   90.00
#
_symmetry.space_group_name_H-M   'P 1'
#
loop_
_entity.id
_entity.type
_entity.pdbx_description
1 polymer ?
#
loop_
_entity_poly.entity_id
_entity_poly.type
_entity_poly.pdbx_seq_one_letter_code
_entity_poly.pdbx_strand_id
1 'polypeptide(L)'
;MNNILSNINIIEYNGKYNKKINDFVNLSMHIFIGRPFKQREDLINIQDYYIEKGGNFWIAFDEDKIVGTIALENRNTIGILKRFYVDKDYQRLGIGSLLYNEFETYVKAKTNIKTIYLACGKSLKDAHNFYTKNGWKQINKLDIDMHFANDD
;
A
#
# COMPACT_ATOMS: atom_id res chain seq x y z
N MET A 1 4.45 -20.87 21.76
CA MET A 1 4.28 -19.45 21.44
C MET A 1 3.58 -19.29 20.10
N ASN A 2 2.42 -18.61 20.09
CA ASN A 2 1.70 -18.40 18.85
C ASN A 2 2.44 -17.38 17.99
N ASN A 3 2.90 -17.80 16.84
CA ASN A 3 3.45 -16.88 15.85
C ASN A 3 2.29 -16.25 15.09
N ILE A 4 2.00 -14.97 15.37
CA ILE A 4 0.92 -14.24 14.71
C ILE A 4 1.07 -14.27 13.20
N LEU A 5 2.31 -14.24 12.69
CA LEU A 5 2.56 -14.27 11.24
C LEU A 5 2.05 -15.55 10.58
N SER A 6 2.00 -16.67 11.30
CA SER A 6 1.50 -17.93 10.73
C SER A 6 0.00 -17.89 10.44
N ASN A 7 -0.72 -16.95 11.06
CA ASN A 7 -2.16 -16.79 10.88
C ASN A 7 -2.51 -15.67 9.87
N ILE A 8 -1.50 -14.96 9.37
CA ILE A 8 -1.73 -13.87 8.41
C ILE A 8 -1.83 -14.45 7.01
N ASN A 9 -2.91 -14.12 6.34
CA ASN A 9 -3.15 -14.52 4.97
C ASN A 9 -3.16 -13.29 4.07
N ILE A 10 -2.26 -13.25 3.09
CA ILE A 10 -2.22 -12.14 2.13
C ILE A 10 -2.84 -12.60 0.83
N ILE A 11 -3.81 -11.84 0.36
CA ILE A 11 -4.48 -12.12 -0.91
C ILE A 11 -4.34 -10.94 -1.86
N GLU A 12 -4.39 -11.22 -3.14
CA GLU A 12 -4.59 -10.19 -4.16
C GLU A 12 -6.07 -9.82 -4.20
N TYR A 13 -6.38 -8.57 -4.53
CA TYR A 13 -7.76 -8.13 -4.68
C TYR A 13 -8.49 -9.02 -5.68
N ASN A 14 -9.66 -9.48 -5.31
CA ASN A 14 -10.45 -10.44 -6.09
C ASN A 14 -11.90 -9.99 -6.33
N GLY A 15 -12.17 -8.69 -6.18
CA GLY A 15 -13.52 -8.14 -6.34
C GLY A 15 -14.36 -8.15 -5.08
N LYS A 16 -13.82 -8.68 -4.00
CA LYS A 16 -14.54 -8.79 -2.72
C LYS A 16 -13.93 -7.85 -1.67
N TYR A 17 -14.67 -7.65 -0.59
CA TYR A 17 -14.22 -6.93 0.60
C TYR A 17 -14.07 -5.43 0.42
N ASN A 18 -14.72 -4.85 -0.59
CA ASN A 18 -14.57 -3.41 -0.89
C ASN A 18 -14.89 -2.53 0.32
N LYS A 19 -16.00 -2.82 1.03
CA LYS A 19 -16.35 -2.03 2.21
C LYS A 19 -15.29 -2.15 3.31
N LYS A 20 -14.84 -3.37 3.60
CA LYS A 20 -13.81 -3.61 4.63
C LYS A 20 -12.50 -2.91 4.26
N ILE A 21 -12.10 -2.96 2.99
CA ILE A 21 -10.89 -2.29 2.49
C ILE A 21 -11.03 -0.79 2.66
N ASN A 22 -12.15 -0.21 2.24
CA ASN A 22 -12.40 1.23 2.36
C ASN A 22 -12.37 1.67 3.82
N ASP A 23 -13.04 0.92 4.70
CA ASP A 23 -13.06 1.24 6.13
C ASP A 23 -11.65 1.16 6.73
N PHE A 24 -10.89 0.13 6.38
CA PHE A 24 -9.52 -0.04 6.89
C PHE A 24 -8.60 1.10 6.44
N VAL A 25 -8.62 1.43 5.15
CA VAL A 25 -7.74 2.49 4.62
C VAL A 25 -8.13 3.85 5.18
N ASN A 26 -9.43 4.16 5.23
CA ASN A 26 -9.89 5.41 5.82
C ASN A 26 -9.49 5.54 7.29
N LEU A 27 -9.66 4.49 8.06
CA LEU A 27 -9.25 4.49 9.47
C LEU A 27 -7.75 4.68 9.61
N SER A 28 -6.97 3.99 8.80
CA SER A 28 -5.50 4.11 8.80
C SER A 28 -5.07 5.53 8.47
N MET A 29 -5.66 6.14 7.44
CA MET A 29 -5.34 7.52 7.06
C MET A 29 -5.72 8.50 8.16
N HIS A 30 -6.83 8.26 8.85
CA HIS A 30 -7.23 9.10 9.95
C HIS A 30 -6.23 8.99 11.12
N ILE A 31 -5.88 7.77 11.51
CA ILE A 31 -4.99 7.51 12.64
C ILE A 31 -3.58 8.00 12.36
N PHE A 32 -3.02 7.69 11.18
CA PHE A 32 -1.59 7.92 10.91
C PHE A 32 -1.28 9.28 10.33
N ILE A 33 -2.20 9.86 9.56
CA ILE A 33 -1.93 11.13 8.86
C ILE A 33 -3.04 12.17 9.02
N GLY A 34 -4.03 11.93 9.89
CA GLY A 34 -5.06 12.90 10.22
C GLY A 34 -6.02 13.23 9.10
N ARG A 35 -6.18 12.37 8.12
CA ARG A 35 -7.09 12.61 7.00
C ARG A 35 -8.52 12.25 7.37
N PRO A 36 -9.51 13.01 6.89
CA PRO A 36 -10.91 12.70 7.18
C PRO A 36 -11.38 11.47 6.45
N PHE A 37 -12.39 10.80 6.98
CA PHE A 37 -13.11 9.74 6.28
C PHE A 37 -13.82 10.34 5.09
N LYS A 38 -13.61 9.78 3.91
CA LYS A 38 -14.34 10.18 2.70
C LYS A 38 -14.27 9.08 1.65
N GLN A 39 -15.12 9.20 0.63
CA GLN A 39 -15.01 8.35 -0.53
C GLN A 39 -13.78 8.76 -1.35
N ARG A 40 -12.96 7.76 -1.70
CA ARG A 40 -11.77 7.98 -2.53
C ARG A 40 -11.93 7.16 -3.80
N GLU A 41 -11.72 7.80 -4.93
CA GLU A 41 -12.00 7.21 -6.24
C GLU A 41 -11.30 5.87 -6.45
N ASP A 42 -10.02 5.80 -6.09
CA ASP A 42 -9.25 4.57 -6.25
C ASP A 42 -9.78 3.42 -5.39
N LEU A 43 -10.35 3.72 -4.24
CA LEU A 43 -10.88 2.70 -3.32
C LEU A 43 -12.31 2.30 -3.65
N ILE A 44 -13.06 3.18 -4.31
CA ILE A 44 -14.40 2.86 -4.80
C ILE A 44 -14.28 1.93 -6.02
N ASN A 45 -13.27 2.16 -6.85
CA ASN A 45 -13.08 1.47 -8.13
C ASN A 45 -11.73 0.74 -8.16
N ILE A 46 -11.46 -0.12 -7.18
CA ILE A 46 -10.18 -0.84 -7.07
C ILE A 46 -9.87 -1.61 -8.35
N GLN A 47 -10.84 -2.32 -8.89
CA GLN A 47 -10.66 -3.10 -10.11
C GLN A 47 -10.20 -2.23 -11.27
N ASP A 48 -10.91 -1.14 -11.53
CA ASP A 48 -10.61 -0.25 -12.65
C ASP A 48 -9.33 0.55 -12.44
N TYR A 49 -9.12 1.00 -11.21
CA TYR A 49 -8.01 1.90 -10.89
C TYR A 49 -6.67 1.16 -10.84
N TYR A 50 -6.65 -0.03 -10.28
CA TYR A 50 -5.42 -0.80 -10.08
C TYR A 50 -5.30 -1.98 -11.03
N ILE A 51 -6.24 -2.91 -10.98
CA ILE A 51 -6.11 -4.21 -11.65
C ILE A 51 -6.15 -4.06 -13.18
N GLU A 52 -7.15 -3.34 -13.69
CA GLU A 52 -7.32 -3.18 -15.15
C GLU A 52 -6.16 -2.44 -15.81
N LYS A 53 -5.44 -1.64 -15.05
CA LYS A 53 -4.29 -0.87 -15.56
C LYS A 53 -2.96 -1.59 -15.37
N GLY A 54 -2.99 -2.84 -14.94
CA GLY A 54 -1.78 -3.64 -14.76
C GLY A 54 -1.09 -3.46 -13.42
N GLY A 55 -1.73 -2.75 -12.49
CA GLY A 55 -1.29 -2.69 -11.11
C GLY A 55 -1.91 -3.81 -10.29
N ASN A 56 -1.86 -3.68 -8.99
CA ASN A 56 -2.46 -4.67 -8.11
C ASN A 56 -2.76 -4.08 -6.73
N PHE A 57 -3.46 -4.85 -5.92
CA PHE A 57 -3.84 -4.44 -4.57
C PHE A 57 -3.82 -5.68 -3.68
N TRP A 58 -3.07 -5.62 -2.58
CA TRP A 58 -2.92 -6.76 -1.67
C TRP A 58 -3.51 -6.44 -0.31
N ILE A 59 -4.12 -7.45 0.28
CA ILE A 59 -4.78 -7.33 1.58
C ILE A 59 -4.26 -8.42 2.50
N ALA A 60 -3.86 -8.03 3.70
CA ALA A 60 -3.46 -8.95 4.75
C ALA A 60 -4.62 -9.14 5.72
N PHE A 61 -4.98 -10.39 5.96
CA PHE A 61 -6.04 -10.78 6.87
C PHE A 61 -5.47 -11.53 8.08
N ASP A 62 -6.00 -11.23 9.24
CA ASP A 62 -5.94 -12.10 10.41
C ASP A 62 -7.34 -12.65 10.59
N GLU A 63 -7.57 -13.91 10.17
CA GLU A 63 -8.89 -14.50 10.02
C GLU A 63 -9.79 -13.62 9.14
N ASP A 64 -10.84 -13.00 9.69
CA ASP A 64 -11.77 -12.15 8.93
C ASP A 64 -11.42 -10.66 9.00
N LYS A 65 -10.39 -10.31 9.76
CA LYS A 65 -10.03 -8.92 9.99
C LYS A 65 -8.92 -8.48 9.05
N ILE A 66 -9.12 -7.36 8.37
CA ILE A 66 -8.04 -6.75 7.57
C ILE A 66 -7.07 -6.07 8.53
N VAL A 67 -5.79 -6.43 8.40
CA VAL A 67 -4.73 -5.89 9.24
C VAL A 67 -3.64 -5.18 8.44
N GLY A 68 -3.73 -5.18 7.12
CA GLY A 68 -2.80 -4.45 6.29
C GLY A 68 -3.21 -4.40 4.83
N THR A 69 -2.70 -3.41 4.13
CA THR A 69 -2.90 -3.24 2.68
C THR A 69 -1.64 -2.70 2.04
N ILE A 70 -1.48 -2.93 0.74
CA ILE A 70 -0.50 -2.26 -0.12
C ILE A 70 -1.03 -2.29 -1.54
N ALA A 71 -0.75 -1.24 -2.31
CA ALA A 71 -1.22 -1.15 -3.68
C ALA A 71 -0.13 -0.64 -4.61
N LEU A 72 -0.23 -1.07 -5.87
CA LEU A 72 0.62 -0.60 -6.97
C LEU A 72 -0.26 0.05 -8.03
N GLU A 73 -0.03 1.34 -8.29
CA GLU A 73 -0.56 2.00 -9.46
C GLU A 73 0.47 1.87 -10.58
N ASN A 74 0.08 1.27 -11.69
CA ASN A 74 0.99 1.04 -12.82
C ASN A 74 0.78 2.11 -13.88
N ARG A 75 1.83 2.87 -14.16
CA ARG A 75 1.88 3.85 -15.24
C ARG A 75 2.92 3.46 -16.28
N ASN A 76 2.89 2.19 -16.69
CA ASN A 76 3.75 1.57 -17.69
C ASN A 76 5.19 1.37 -17.18
N THR A 77 6.11 2.32 -17.37
CA THR A 77 7.49 2.18 -16.89
C THR A 77 7.69 2.76 -15.49
N ILE A 78 6.67 3.43 -14.97
CA ILE A 78 6.70 4.03 -13.64
C ILE A 78 5.57 3.43 -12.82
N GLY A 79 5.87 3.10 -11.58
CA GLY A 79 4.89 2.63 -10.62
C GLY A 79 4.79 3.58 -9.43
N ILE A 80 3.66 3.57 -8.76
CA ILE A 80 3.45 4.32 -7.54
C ILE A 80 2.98 3.35 -6.46
N LEU A 81 3.71 3.31 -5.37
CA LEU A 81 3.31 2.56 -4.19
C LEU A 81 2.28 3.38 -3.43
N LYS A 82 1.13 2.79 -3.15
CA LYS A 82 0.00 3.45 -2.51
C LYS A 82 -0.62 2.57 -1.43
N ARG A 83 -1.36 3.20 -0.55
CA ARG A 83 -2.23 2.51 0.41
C ARG A 83 -1.48 1.46 1.24
N PHE A 84 -0.26 1.77 1.62
CA PHE A 84 0.57 0.88 2.42
C PHE A 84 0.36 1.20 3.91
N TYR A 85 -0.45 0.38 4.55
CA TYR A 85 -0.80 0.54 5.97
C TYR A 85 -0.82 -0.80 6.66
N VAL A 86 -0.40 -0.80 7.91
CA VAL A 86 -0.54 -1.94 8.83
C VAL A 86 -1.27 -1.44 10.07
N ASP A 87 -2.27 -2.20 10.52
CA ASP A 87 -3.02 -1.90 11.73
C ASP A 87 -2.04 -1.63 12.89
N LYS A 88 -2.30 -0.58 13.66
CA LYS A 88 -1.40 -0.14 14.74
C LYS A 88 -1.12 -1.24 15.76
N ASP A 89 -2.08 -2.13 16.00
CA ASP A 89 -1.94 -3.22 16.96
C ASP A 89 -1.18 -4.42 16.37
N TYR A 90 -0.90 -4.39 15.08
CA TYR A 90 -0.19 -5.45 14.35
C TYR A 90 1.17 -5.00 13.81
N GLN A 91 1.61 -3.79 14.15
CA GLN A 91 2.90 -3.30 13.69
C GLN A 91 4.05 -4.00 14.40
N ARG A 92 5.23 -3.98 13.77
CA ARG A 92 6.47 -4.59 14.26
C ARG A 92 6.41 -6.11 14.37
N LEU A 93 5.45 -6.74 13.70
CA LEU A 93 5.31 -8.19 13.63
C LEU A 93 5.79 -8.76 12.29
N GLY A 94 6.18 -7.90 11.35
CA GLY A 94 6.65 -8.32 10.03
C GLY A 94 5.60 -8.32 8.93
N ILE A 95 4.37 -7.90 9.22
CA ILE A 95 3.29 -7.88 8.22
C ILE A 95 3.61 -6.91 7.08
N GLY A 96 4.14 -5.74 7.41
CA GLY A 96 4.55 -4.77 6.40
C GLY A 96 5.56 -5.35 5.42
N SER A 97 6.53 -6.10 5.94
CA SER A 97 7.54 -6.75 5.11
C SER A 97 6.94 -7.83 4.22
N LEU A 98 5.97 -8.59 4.71
CA LEU A 98 5.26 -9.59 3.90
C LEU A 98 4.48 -8.93 2.75
N LEU A 99 3.77 -7.86 3.04
CA LEU A 99 3.03 -7.09 2.03
C LEU A 99 3.99 -6.49 1.00
N TYR A 100 5.07 -5.88 1.47
CA TYR A 100 6.06 -5.27 0.59
C TYR A 100 6.72 -6.31 -0.31
N ASN A 101 6.99 -7.50 0.19
CA ASN A 101 7.56 -8.58 -0.60
C ASN A 101 6.62 -9.01 -1.73
N GLU A 102 5.32 -9.10 -1.48
CA GLU A 102 4.33 -9.38 -2.52
C GLU A 102 4.33 -8.30 -3.61
N PHE A 103 4.36 -7.05 -3.19
CA PHE A 103 4.43 -5.90 -4.08
C PHE A 103 5.69 -5.96 -4.95
N GLU A 104 6.85 -6.13 -4.35
CA GLU A 104 8.13 -6.13 -5.05
C GLU A 104 8.23 -7.31 -6.03
N THR A 105 7.80 -8.48 -5.61
CA THR A 105 7.80 -9.68 -6.46
C THR A 105 6.93 -9.48 -7.70
N TYR A 106 5.74 -8.89 -7.51
CA TYR A 106 4.84 -8.60 -8.62
C TYR A 106 5.45 -7.60 -9.60
N VAL A 107 6.02 -6.52 -9.08
CA VAL A 107 6.65 -5.49 -9.92
C VAL A 107 7.72 -6.12 -10.82
N LYS A 108 8.58 -6.94 -10.24
CA LYS A 108 9.70 -7.57 -10.98
C LYS A 108 9.22 -8.60 -12.01
N ALA A 109 8.21 -9.38 -11.67
CA ALA A 109 7.79 -10.52 -12.47
C ALA A 109 6.70 -10.20 -13.49
N LYS A 110 5.83 -9.22 -13.20
CA LYS A 110 4.59 -9.01 -13.95
C LYS A 110 4.46 -7.64 -14.61
N THR A 111 5.45 -6.76 -14.47
CA THR A 111 5.35 -5.40 -15.02
C THR A 111 6.62 -4.99 -15.76
N ASN A 112 6.53 -3.88 -16.51
CA ASN A 112 7.67 -3.23 -17.16
C ASN A 112 8.17 -2.03 -16.34
N ILE A 113 7.77 -1.93 -15.09
CA ILE A 113 8.11 -0.80 -14.23
C ILE A 113 9.61 -0.79 -13.96
N LYS A 114 10.23 0.38 -14.18
CA LYS A 114 11.65 0.63 -13.96
C LYS A 114 11.90 1.48 -12.70
N THR A 115 10.94 2.34 -12.37
CA THR A 115 11.06 3.29 -11.27
C THR A 115 9.77 3.31 -10.49
N ILE A 116 9.87 3.29 -9.16
CA ILE A 116 8.72 3.37 -8.28
C ILE A 116 8.85 4.61 -7.42
N TYR A 117 7.75 5.36 -7.32
CA TYR A 117 7.64 6.52 -6.44
C TYR A 117 6.64 6.24 -5.33
N LEU A 118 6.81 6.95 -4.24
CA LEU A 118 5.81 7.02 -3.17
C LEU A 118 5.87 8.38 -2.51
N ALA A 119 4.76 8.79 -1.94
CA ALA A 119 4.69 9.98 -1.10
C ALA A 119 4.58 9.53 0.35
N CYS A 120 5.39 10.12 1.22
CA CYS A 120 5.39 9.80 2.64
C CYS A 120 5.51 11.09 3.46
N GLY A 121 4.63 11.26 4.43
CA GLY A 121 4.65 12.43 5.30
C GLY A 121 5.95 12.51 6.12
N LYS A 122 6.48 13.72 6.30
CA LYS A 122 7.74 13.93 7.03
C LYS A 122 7.69 13.46 8.47
N SER A 123 6.51 13.46 9.08
CA SER A 123 6.32 13.04 10.47
C SER A 123 6.30 11.53 10.67
N LEU A 124 6.24 10.74 9.60
CA LEU A 124 6.13 9.29 9.67
C LEU A 124 7.52 8.64 9.70
N LYS A 125 8.21 8.77 10.83
CA LYS A 125 9.60 8.30 10.98
C LYS A 125 9.76 6.80 10.75
N ASP A 126 8.84 5.99 11.26
CA ASP A 126 8.92 4.54 11.09
C ASP A 126 8.78 4.14 9.61
N ALA A 127 7.90 4.82 8.89
CA ALA A 127 7.75 4.61 7.45
C ALA A 127 9.01 5.01 6.70
N HIS A 128 9.59 6.18 7.01
CA HIS A 128 10.86 6.63 6.41
C HIS A 128 11.97 5.61 6.65
N ASN A 129 12.09 5.11 7.87
CA ASN A 129 13.10 4.12 8.22
C ASN A 129 12.90 2.83 7.43
N PHE A 130 11.65 2.37 7.29
CA PHE A 130 11.33 1.19 6.49
C PHE A 130 11.77 1.37 5.04
N TYR A 131 11.42 2.50 4.43
CA TYR A 131 11.76 2.75 3.03
C TYR A 131 13.27 2.88 2.83
N THR A 132 13.94 3.62 3.69
CA THR A 132 15.40 3.77 3.62
C THR A 132 16.09 2.42 3.74
N LYS A 133 15.65 1.58 4.68
CA LYS A 133 16.19 0.24 4.88
C LYS A 133 16.01 -0.64 3.64
N ASN A 134 14.95 -0.43 2.88
CA ASN A 134 14.65 -1.21 1.66
C ASN A 134 15.20 -0.55 0.39
N GLY A 135 16.11 0.41 0.52
CA GLY A 135 16.83 0.98 -0.61
C GLY A 135 16.16 2.18 -1.27
N TRP A 136 15.12 2.71 -0.69
CA TRP A 136 14.44 3.90 -1.23
C TRP A 136 15.26 5.16 -0.94
N LYS A 137 15.24 6.07 -1.91
CA LYS A 137 15.92 7.38 -1.80
C LYS A 137 14.88 8.48 -1.74
N GLN A 138 15.10 9.44 -0.85
CA GLN A 138 14.27 10.64 -0.78
C GLN A 138 14.67 11.57 -1.91
N ILE A 139 13.67 12.07 -2.65
CA ILE A 139 13.89 13.05 -3.73
C ILE A 139 12.98 14.25 -3.54
N ASN A 140 13.35 15.36 -4.19
CA ASN A 140 12.54 16.55 -4.21
C ASN A 140 11.40 16.39 -5.23
N LYS A 141 10.23 16.93 -4.93
CA LYS A 141 9.09 16.93 -5.87
C LYS A 141 9.44 17.51 -7.23
N LEU A 142 10.35 18.45 -7.28
CA LEU A 142 10.80 19.09 -8.54
C LEU A 142 11.55 18.13 -9.45
N ASP A 143 12.08 17.05 -8.92
CA ASP A 143 12.81 16.05 -9.67
C ASP A 143 11.89 14.95 -10.23
N ILE A 144 10.61 15.06 -9.98
CA ILE A 144 9.61 14.10 -10.44
C ILE A 144 8.87 14.67 -11.65
N ASP A 145 9.04 14.00 -12.78
CA ASP A 145 8.44 14.42 -14.05
C ASP A 145 7.02 13.85 -14.21
N MET A 146 6.26 13.81 -13.13
CA MET A 146 4.87 13.39 -13.18
C MET A 146 4.09 13.93 -11.99
N HIS A 147 2.85 14.24 -12.25
CA HIS A 147 1.92 14.60 -11.19
C HIS A 147 1.57 13.36 -10.37
N PHE A 148 2.05 13.33 -9.15
CA PHE A 148 1.33 12.57 -8.17
C PHE A 148 0.02 13.31 -7.94
N ALA A 149 -1.08 12.69 -8.26
CA ALA A 149 -2.35 13.18 -7.77
C ALA A 149 -2.20 13.31 -6.26
N ASN A 150 -2.63 14.44 -5.71
CA ASN A 150 -2.75 14.58 -4.27
C ASN A 150 -3.86 13.62 -3.84
N ASP A 151 -3.48 12.39 -3.66
CA ASP A 151 -4.42 11.36 -3.28
C ASP A 151 -4.62 11.39 -1.79
N ASP A 152 -5.56 12.12 -1.45
CA ASP A 152 -6.13 11.96 -0.12
C ASP A 152 -6.78 10.60 0.02
#